data_0e6773fa8222b443456cd0494e6c48d3
#
_entry.id   0e6773fa8222b443456cd0494e6c48d3
#
_cell.length_a   1.000
_cell.length_b   1.000
_cell.length_c   1.000
_cell.angle_alpha   90.00
_cell.angle_beta   90.00
_cell.angle_gamma   90.00
#
_symmetry.space_group_name_H-M   'P 1'
#
loop_
_entity.id
_entity.type
_entity.pdbx_description
1 polymer ?
#
loop_
_entity_poly.entity_id
_entity_poly.type
_entity_poly.pdbx_seq_one_letter_code
_entity_poly.pdbx_strand_id
1 'polypeptide(L)'
;MQLKRSQFLALAAGALMTPLVASCGAKGGAPSSPVSIDPPGEIKPREISWLLSRAAGGAVITTMQAIADEYAQEHPGFKLTLITTPDRPSYIQKYETLAAANKLPELFDTDATPFARKLASKNQMVDVAALLDNYGITANYRPSALDYQRFDDGSLYMIPLEYGIEVFWYNKALFAAAGARVPASLDELPELCRTLAASGVTPIALDGLDGWPLERYLAYQPFRAAGEEYIKSLKKGEAKFSDAPGRTMAQWLHDLGQAGAFQKGFSSVGYTDAQNLFTSGRAAMYNMGTWELPSLATTDLPQDMQSNIGFFTLPTIADSKTGANEYAAPSGIGVAVNAATYDPLIHDFLRFALSRYPDEYAATGLLGPTTTAPVVPDNALPVYQQAIDEAAKVTGTALMPWDTQLDPTTNTKLVQEQVLLVQGDVGVDEFIQTMDAALAENAPAYFAQ
;
A
#
# COMPACT_ATOMS: atom_id res chain seq x y z
N MET A 1 -47.55 30.60 27.36
CA MET A 1 -48.65 29.81 27.97
C MET A 1 -48.04 28.45 28.33
N GLN A 2 -47.75 28.31 29.62
CA GLN A 2 -47.22 27.07 30.22
C GLN A 2 -48.39 26.08 30.40
N LEU A 3 -48.15 24.78 30.14
CA LEU A 3 -48.88 23.72 30.78
C LEU A 3 -47.99 22.53 31.10
N LYS A 4 -48.18 22.10 32.34
CA LYS A 4 -47.37 21.28 33.22
C LYS A 4 -47.46 19.78 32.94
N ARG A 5 -46.42 19.09 33.42
CA ARG A 5 -46.37 17.65 33.76
C ARG A 5 -47.56 17.23 34.63
N SER A 6 -48.08 16.00 34.43
CA SER A 6 -48.12 14.96 35.48
C SER A 6 -49.10 13.84 35.18
N GLN A 7 -48.62 12.63 35.41
CA GLN A 7 -49.31 11.42 35.94
C GLN A 7 -50.36 10.70 35.10
N PHE A 8 -50.03 9.44 34.79
CA PHE A 8 -50.86 8.33 35.21
C PHE A 8 -50.02 7.05 35.40
N LEU A 9 -50.11 6.55 36.63
CA LEU A 9 -49.62 5.27 37.10
C LEU A 9 -50.77 4.25 37.12
N ALA A 10 -50.41 2.98 36.82
CA ALA A 10 -50.96 1.72 37.30
C ALA A 10 -52.23 1.12 36.60
N LEU A 11 -52.14 -0.10 36.11
CA LEU A 11 -52.43 -1.34 36.83
C LEU A 11 -52.14 -2.57 35.95
N ALA A 12 -51.62 -3.57 36.61
CA ALA A 12 -51.24 -4.88 36.12
C ALA A 12 -52.42 -5.80 35.79
N ALA A 13 -52.17 -6.76 34.88
CA ALA A 13 -52.56 -8.15 35.05
C ALA A 13 -52.02 -9.00 33.92
N GLY A 14 -51.43 -10.14 34.23
CA GLY A 14 -50.65 -11.00 33.38
C GLY A 14 -51.41 -11.79 32.34
N ALA A 15 -50.65 -12.08 31.30
CA ALA A 15 -50.80 -13.25 30.48
C ALA A 15 -49.39 -13.68 29.98
N LEU A 16 -48.94 -14.82 30.46
CA LEU A 16 -47.81 -15.53 29.93
C LEU A 16 -48.09 -15.95 28.48
N MET A 17 -47.61 -15.17 27.51
CA MET A 17 -47.42 -15.61 26.15
C MET A 17 -45.91 -15.67 25.88
N THR A 18 -45.38 -16.88 25.79
CA THR A 18 -44.07 -17.13 25.23
C THR A 18 -44.05 -16.66 23.78
N PRO A 19 -43.22 -15.67 23.40
CA PRO A 19 -42.97 -15.44 22.00
C PRO A 19 -41.99 -16.50 21.51
N LEU A 20 -42.46 -17.33 20.58
CA LEU A 20 -41.57 -18.02 19.64
C LEU A 20 -40.83 -16.90 18.88
N VAL A 21 -39.61 -16.60 19.33
CA VAL A 21 -38.67 -15.78 18.58
C VAL A 21 -38.22 -16.66 17.42
N ALA A 22 -38.85 -16.49 16.26
CA ALA A 22 -38.27 -16.87 14.99
C ALA A 22 -37.02 -16.02 14.84
N SER A 23 -35.85 -16.61 15.15
CA SER A 23 -34.55 -16.05 14.89
C SER A 23 -34.35 -15.96 13.38
N CYS A 24 -34.79 -14.84 12.76
CA CYS A 24 -34.21 -14.39 11.53
C CYS A 24 -32.77 -13.98 11.86
N GLY A 25 -31.84 -14.90 11.66
CA GLY A 25 -30.42 -14.68 11.88
C GLY A 25 -29.92 -13.55 10.99
N ALA A 26 -29.71 -12.37 11.56
CA ALA A 26 -28.78 -11.41 11.00
C ALA A 26 -27.36 -12.01 11.12
N LYS A 27 -26.90 -12.65 10.06
CA LYS A 27 -25.48 -13.04 9.92
C LYS A 27 -24.69 -11.75 9.75
N GLY A 28 -24.05 -11.28 10.80
CA GLY A 28 -23.30 -10.01 10.76
C GLY A 28 -22.41 -9.74 11.97
N GLY A 29 -22.07 -10.76 12.74
CA GLY A 29 -21.05 -10.64 13.80
C GLY A 29 -19.72 -11.27 13.35
N ALA A 30 -18.59 -10.65 13.71
CA ALA A 30 -17.29 -11.29 13.53
C ALA A 30 -17.30 -12.69 14.20
N PRO A 31 -16.69 -13.71 13.57
CA PRO A 31 -16.61 -15.05 14.16
C PRO A 31 -15.84 -15.00 15.48
N SER A 32 -16.33 -15.71 16.49
CA SER A 32 -15.69 -15.83 17.81
C SER A 32 -14.44 -16.70 17.80
N SER A 33 -14.20 -17.42 16.71
CA SER A 33 -13.07 -18.32 16.48
C SER A 33 -12.63 -18.23 15.02
N PRO A 34 -11.38 -18.59 14.68
CA PRO A 34 -10.94 -18.68 13.29
C PRO A 34 -11.90 -19.55 12.46
N VAL A 35 -12.16 -19.14 11.22
CA VAL A 35 -13.00 -19.93 10.30
C VAL A 35 -12.25 -21.16 9.83
N SER A 36 -13.00 -22.20 9.44
CA SER A 36 -12.41 -23.37 8.77
C SER A 36 -11.84 -22.93 7.42
N ILE A 37 -10.60 -23.31 7.14
CA ILE A 37 -9.94 -23.01 5.87
C ILE A 37 -10.59 -23.79 4.72
N ASP A 38 -11.05 -25.01 4.98
CA ASP A 38 -11.85 -25.80 4.04
C ASP A 38 -13.30 -25.84 4.57
N PRO A 39 -14.14 -24.86 4.22
CA PRO A 39 -15.50 -24.78 4.75
C PRO A 39 -16.38 -25.85 4.12
N PRO A 40 -17.10 -26.65 4.93
CA PRO A 40 -17.98 -27.69 4.41
C PRO A 40 -19.22 -27.11 3.75
N GLY A 41 -19.69 -27.77 2.70
CA GLY A 41 -20.97 -27.42 2.04
C GLY A 41 -20.91 -27.44 0.52
N GLU A 42 -21.99 -27.05 -0.09
CA GLU A 42 -22.10 -26.95 -1.55
C GLU A 42 -21.64 -25.58 -2.03
N ILE A 43 -21.01 -25.55 -3.20
CA ILE A 43 -20.71 -24.31 -3.92
C ILE A 43 -22.02 -23.74 -4.45
N LYS A 44 -22.40 -22.56 -3.97
CA LYS A 44 -23.61 -21.84 -4.40
C LYS A 44 -23.22 -20.55 -5.08
N PRO A 45 -23.16 -20.51 -6.43
CA PRO A 45 -22.79 -19.33 -7.18
C PRO A 45 -23.64 -18.12 -6.79
N ARG A 46 -22.99 -16.99 -6.55
CA ARG A 46 -23.59 -15.70 -6.21
C ARG A 46 -22.65 -14.57 -6.59
N GLU A 47 -23.15 -13.36 -6.53
CA GLU A 47 -22.28 -12.18 -6.60
C GLU A 47 -21.43 -12.06 -5.33
N ILE A 48 -20.13 -11.78 -5.50
CA ILE A 48 -19.20 -11.40 -4.46
C ILE A 48 -18.61 -10.02 -4.81
N SER A 49 -18.15 -9.30 -3.80
CA SER A 49 -17.64 -7.94 -3.97
C SER A 49 -16.20 -7.81 -3.48
N TRP A 50 -15.43 -6.97 -4.17
CA TRP A 50 -14.07 -6.61 -3.80
C TRP A 50 -13.94 -5.09 -3.65
N LEU A 51 -13.60 -4.61 -2.46
CA LEU A 51 -13.33 -3.20 -2.17
C LEU A 51 -11.87 -2.88 -2.50
N LEU A 52 -11.67 -1.96 -3.45
CA LEU A 52 -10.38 -1.66 -4.04
C LEU A 52 -9.76 -0.38 -3.49
N SER A 53 -8.48 -0.45 -3.13
CA SER A 53 -7.58 0.70 -2.90
C SER A 53 -6.78 1.08 -4.16
N ARG A 54 -6.81 0.24 -5.19
CA ARG A 54 -6.06 0.39 -6.44
C ARG A 54 -6.97 0.78 -7.60
N ALA A 55 -6.38 1.29 -8.68
CA ALA A 55 -7.12 1.67 -9.88
C ALA A 55 -7.78 0.44 -10.53
N ALA A 56 -9.06 0.55 -10.87
CA ALA A 56 -9.83 -0.54 -11.48
C ALA A 56 -9.29 -1.02 -12.83
N GLY A 57 -8.53 -0.18 -13.56
CA GLY A 57 -7.89 -0.54 -14.83
C GLY A 57 -6.46 -1.10 -14.69
N GLY A 58 -5.94 -1.22 -13.47
CA GLY A 58 -4.59 -1.76 -13.25
C GLY A 58 -4.49 -3.26 -13.54
N ALA A 59 -3.28 -3.74 -13.83
CA ALA A 59 -3.02 -5.13 -14.25
C ALA A 59 -3.56 -6.18 -13.26
N VAL A 60 -3.43 -5.94 -11.95
CA VAL A 60 -3.98 -6.85 -10.91
C VAL A 60 -5.48 -7.04 -11.08
N ILE A 61 -6.22 -5.94 -11.28
CA ILE A 61 -7.68 -5.97 -11.35
C ILE A 61 -8.16 -6.55 -12.67
N THR A 62 -7.55 -6.17 -13.78
CA THR A 62 -7.93 -6.69 -15.10
C THR A 62 -7.65 -8.19 -15.20
N THR A 63 -6.53 -8.66 -14.66
CA THR A 63 -6.21 -10.10 -14.57
C THR A 63 -7.22 -10.85 -13.70
N MET A 64 -7.49 -10.36 -12.49
CA MET A 64 -8.44 -11.05 -11.60
C MET A 64 -9.86 -11.03 -12.15
N GLN A 65 -10.28 -9.95 -12.83
CA GLN A 65 -11.59 -9.89 -13.48
C GLN A 65 -11.69 -10.89 -14.63
N ALA A 66 -10.65 -11.03 -15.47
CA ALA A 66 -10.63 -12.03 -16.55
C ALA A 66 -10.75 -13.47 -16.00
N ILE A 67 -10.02 -13.76 -14.92
CA ILE A 67 -10.12 -15.07 -14.23
C ILE A 67 -11.51 -15.27 -13.62
N ALA A 68 -12.11 -14.22 -13.05
CA ALA A 68 -13.46 -14.29 -12.48
C ALA A 68 -14.53 -14.54 -13.57
N ASP A 69 -14.35 -13.94 -14.75
CA ASP A 69 -15.24 -14.14 -15.91
C ASP A 69 -15.11 -15.58 -16.47
N GLU A 70 -13.90 -16.16 -16.45
CA GLU A 70 -13.68 -17.58 -16.76
C GLU A 70 -14.37 -18.49 -15.74
N TYR A 71 -14.18 -18.24 -14.45
CA TYR A 71 -14.85 -18.98 -13.39
C TYR A 71 -16.39 -18.95 -13.50
N ALA A 72 -16.95 -17.81 -13.91
CA ALA A 72 -18.38 -17.66 -14.11
C ALA A 72 -18.94 -18.54 -15.24
N GLN A 73 -18.11 -18.95 -16.22
CA GLN A 73 -18.56 -19.88 -17.30
C GLN A 73 -18.81 -21.29 -16.73
N GLU A 74 -18.00 -21.73 -15.75
CA GLU A 74 -18.15 -23.01 -15.08
C GLU A 74 -19.16 -22.96 -13.93
N HIS A 75 -19.41 -21.76 -13.37
CA HIS A 75 -20.28 -21.52 -12.23
C HIS A 75 -21.35 -20.46 -12.55
N PRO A 76 -22.40 -20.80 -13.34
CA PRO A 76 -23.45 -19.85 -13.72
C PRO A 76 -24.12 -19.20 -12.50
N GLY A 77 -24.15 -17.86 -12.49
CA GLY A 77 -24.63 -17.06 -11.37
C GLY A 77 -23.53 -16.51 -10.47
N PHE A 78 -22.26 -16.89 -10.68
CA PHE A 78 -21.12 -16.21 -10.07
C PHE A 78 -20.86 -14.88 -10.77
N LYS A 79 -20.47 -13.87 -9.98
CA LYS A 79 -20.02 -12.56 -10.49
C LYS A 79 -19.09 -11.91 -9.47
N LEU A 80 -17.99 -11.36 -9.94
CA LEU A 80 -17.11 -10.49 -9.15
C LEU A 80 -17.47 -9.03 -9.43
N THR A 81 -17.85 -8.29 -8.38
CA THR A 81 -18.19 -6.86 -8.46
C THR A 81 -17.12 -6.04 -7.75
N LEU A 82 -16.61 -5.02 -8.43
CA LEU A 82 -15.58 -4.14 -7.93
C LEU A 82 -16.20 -2.90 -7.26
N ILE A 83 -15.76 -2.58 -6.04
CA ILE A 83 -16.18 -1.39 -5.31
C ILE A 83 -14.99 -0.43 -5.29
N THR A 84 -15.04 0.60 -6.10
CA THR A 84 -13.98 1.60 -6.27
C THR A 84 -14.17 2.81 -5.38
N THR A 85 -13.10 3.56 -5.18
CA THR A 85 -13.07 4.88 -4.53
C THR A 85 -12.24 5.84 -5.40
N PRO A 86 -12.47 7.16 -5.30
CA PRO A 86 -11.76 8.13 -6.15
C PRO A 86 -10.27 8.25 -5.86
N ASP A 87 -9.87 8.02 -4.60
CA ASP A 87 -8.51 8.19 -4.10
C ASP A 87 -8.27 7.30 -2.86
N ARG A 88 -7.01 7.20 -2.45
CA ARG A 88 -6.61 6.39 -1.29
C ARG A 88 -7.19 6.90 0.04
N PRO A 89 -7.22 8.20 0.37
CA PRO A 89 -7.88 8.70 1.57
C PRO A 89 -9.36 8.30 1.67
N SER A 90 -10.11 8.43 0.57
CA SER A 90 -11.52 8.00 0.49
C SER A 90 -11.66 6.48 0.69
N TYR A 91 -10.72 5.70 0.17
CA TYR A 91 -10.67 4.26 0.40
C TYR A 91 -10.49 3.96 1.89
N ILE A 92 -9.49 4.53 2.54
CA ILE A 92 -9.19 4.29 3.96
C ILE A 92 -10.41 4.60 4.83
N GLN A 93 -11.03 5.76 4.63
CA GLN A 93 -12.25 6.15 5.35
C GLN A 93 -13.39 5.14 5.16
N LYS A 94 -13.62 4.68 3.93
CA LYS A 94 -14.66 3.69 3.61
C LYS A 94 -14.35 2.34 4.23
N TYR A 95 -13.10 1.88 4.11
CA TYR A 95 -12.62 0.63 4.69
C TYR A 95 -12.84 0.59 6.21
N GLU A 96 -12.38 1.61 6.92
CA GLU A 96 -12.54 1.70 8.38
C GLU A 96 -14.01 1.77 8.80
N THR A 97 -14.84 2.54 8.07
CA THR A 97 -16.28 2.65 8.33
C THR A 97 -16.99 1.30 8.15
N LEU A 98 -16.68 0.57 7.07
CA LEU A 98 -17.26 -0.75 6.81
C LEU A 98 -16.76 -1.78 7.83
N ALA A 99 -15.50 -1.73 8.20
CA ALA A 99 -14.93 -2.60 9.24
C ALA A 99 -15.61 -2.37 10.60
N ALA A 100 -15.76 -1.12 11.02
CA ALA A 100 -16.44 -0.77 12.28
C ALA A 100 -17.91 -1.23 12.31
N ALA A 101 -18.56 -1.23 11.14
CA ALA A 101 -19.95 -1.70 10.99
C ALA A 101 -20.07 -3.23 10.80
N ASN A 102 -18.98 -3.99 10.76
CA ASN A 102 -18.92 -5.41 10.35
C ASN A 102 -19.59 -5.66 8.97
N LYS A 103 -19.33 -4.77 8.01
CA LYS A 103 -19.90 -4.77 6.65
C LYS A 103 -18.83 -4.78 5.55
N LEU A 104 -17.62 -5.22 5.88
CA LEU A 104 -16.61 -5.44 4.83
C LEU A 104 -17.14 -6.44 3.80
N PRO A 105 -16.89 -6.20 2.50
CA PRO A 105 -17.24 -7.16 1.46
C PRO A 105 -16.40 -8.44 1.57
N GLU A 106 -16.64 -9.38 0.70
CA GLU A 106 -15.95 -10.68 0.69
C GLU A 106 -14.44 -10.54 0.54
N LEU A 107 -14.01 -9.65 -0.35
CA LEU A 107 -12.61 -9.31 -0.59
C LEU A 107 -12.40 -7.81 -0.36
N PHE A 108 -11.28 -7.45 0.21
CA PHE A 108 -10.90 -6.04 0.38
C PHE A 108 -9.39 -5.87 0.38
N ASP A 109 -8.94 -4.80 -0.23
CA ASP A 109 -7.53 -4.43 -0.23
C ASP A 109 -7.10 -4.00 1.17
N THR A 110 -5.93 -4.41 1.62
CA THR A 110 -5.28 -3.85 2.80
C THR A 110 -3.80 -4.23 2.83
N ASP A 111 -3.00 -3.36 3.42
CA ASP A 111 -1.60 -3.64 3.74
C ASP A 111 -1.49 -4.24 5.14
N ALA A 112 -0.29 -4.69 5.52
CA ALA A 112 0.01 -5.22 6.87
C ALA A 112 0.05 -4.10 7.93
N THR A 113 -1.02 -3.31 8.00
CA THR A 113 -1.16 -2.18 8.90
C THR A 113 -1.56 -2.60 10.32
N PRO A 114 -1.32 -1.76 11.35
CA PRO A 114 -1.84 -1.99 12.69
C PRO A 114 -3.37 -2.14 12.74
N PHE A 115 -4.09 -1.43 11.87
CA PHE A 115 -5.54 -1.58 11.77
C PHE A 115 -5.95 -2.96 11.24
N ALA A 116 -5.32 -3.44 10.15
CA ALA A 116 -5.53 -4.79 9.63
C ALA A 116 -5.16 -5.85 10.67
N ARG A 117 -4.06 -5.66 11.42
CA ARG A 117 -3.67 -6.54 12.53
C ARG A 117 -4.77 -6.66 13.59
N LYS A 118 -5.43 -5.54 13.91
CA LYS A 118 -6.57 -5.53 14.84
C LYS A 118 -7.79 -6.29 14.32
N LEU A 119 -8.04 -6.26 12.99
CA LEU A 119 -9.09 -7.07 12.38
C LEU A 119 -8.74 -8.57 12.43
N ALA A 120 -7.50 -8.93 12.08
CA ALA A 120 -7.01 -10.30 12.15
C ALA A 120 -7.10 -10.88 13.57
N SER A 121 -6.68 -10.11 14.59
CA SER A 121 -6.75 -10.53 16.01
C SER A 121 -8.18 -10.76 16.50
N LYS A 122 -9.19 -10.22 15.82
CA LYS A 122 -10.62 -10.42 16.10
C LYS A 122 -11.25 -11.50 15.22
N ASN A 123 -10.44 -12.31 14.51
CA ASN A 123 -10.91 -13.31 13.56
C ASN A 123 -11.82 -12.75 12.45
N GLN A 124 -11.60 -11.50 12.02
CA GLN A 124 -12.36 -10.87 10.95
C GLN A 124 -11.75 -11.11 9.56
N MET A 125 -10.55 -11.69 9.51
CA MET A 125 -9.83 -12.04 8.29
C MET A 125 -9.50 -13.53 8.27
N VAL A 126 -9.48 -14.13 7.08
CA VAL A 126 -9.04 -15.52 6.88
C VAL A 126 -7.52 -15.60 6.99
N ASP A 127 -7.01 -16.64 7.63
CA ASP A 127 -5.57 -16.95 7.67
C ASP A 127 -5.09 -17.36 6.27
N VAL A 128 -4.36 -16.47 5.61
CA VAL A 128 -3.86 -16.67 4.25
C VAL A 128 -2.69 -17.67 4.23
N ALA A 129 -1.86 -17.75 5.28
CA ALA A 129 -0.81 -18.77 5.32
C ALA A 129 -1.43 -20.16 5.27
N ALA A 130 -2.43 -20.42 6.12
CA ALA A 130 -3.16 -21.68 6.12
C ALA A 130 -3.93 -21.92 4.81
N LEU A 131 -4.44 -20.87 4.18
CA LEU A 131 -5.15 -20.94 2.88
C LEU A 131 -4.21 -21.38 1.74
N LEU A 132 -3.03 -20.74 1.63
CA LEU A 132 -2.04 -21.09 0.61
C LEU A 132 -1.47 -22.50 0.81
N ASP A 133 -1.27 -22.91 2.06
CA ASP A 133 -0.85 -24.27 2.41
C ASP A 133 -1.92 -25.30 2.05
N ASN A 134 -3.20 -25.01 2.32
CA ASN A 134 -4.33 -25.86 1.92
C ASN A 134 -4.41 -26.05 0.40
N TYR A 135 -4.12 -25.01 -0.36
CA TYR A 135 -4.04 -25.08 -1.84
C TYR A 135 -2.76 -25.74 -2.35
N GLY A 136 -1.74 -25.93 -1.51
CA GLY A 136 -0.45 -26.48 -1.89
C GLY A 136 0.41 -25.57 -2.76
N ILE A 137 0.21 -24.25 -2.68
CA ILE A 137 0.85 -23.26 -3.56
C ILE A 137 1.83 -22.31 -2.86
N THR A 138 2.00 -22.43 -1.54
CA THR A 138 2.92 -21.54 -0.77
C THR A 138 4.32 -21.49 -1.37
N ALA A 139 4.86 -22.65 -1.80
CA ALA A 139 6.20 -22.75 -2.39
C ALA A 139 6.35 -22.03 -3.75
N ASN A 140 5.26 -21.67 -4.41
CA ASN A 140 5.28 -20.92 -5.67
C ASN A 140 5.55 -19.43 -5.46
N TYR A 141 5.29 -18.92 -4.25
CA TYR A 141 5.48 -17.51 -3.92
C TYR A 141 6.95 -17.20 -3.63
N ARG A 142 7.35 -15.98 -3.99
CA ARG A 142 8.62 -15.39 -3.55
C ARG A 142 8.57 -15.19 -2.03
N PRO A 143 9.56 -15.65 -1.25
CA PRO A 143 9.56 -15.41 0.19
C PRO A 143 9.43 -13.92 0.54
N SER A 144 10.15 -13.04 -0.16
CA SER A 144 10.07 -11.58 0.04
C SER A 144 8.67 -11.00 -0.21
N ALA A 145 7.89 -11.56 -1.15
CA ALA A 145 6.52 -11.12 -1.41
C ALA A 145 5.57 -11.51 -0.26
N LEU A 146 5.75 -12.70 0.32
CA LEU A 146 5.00 -13.12 1.50
C LEU A 146 5.41 -12.32 2.73
N ASP A 147 6.73 -12.14 2.94
CA ASP A 147 7.27 -11.44 4.10
C ASP A 147 6.82 -9.98 4.16
N TYR A 148 6.69 -9.32 2.99
CA TYR A 148 6.14 -7.96 2.91
C TYR A 148 4.71 -7.85 3.45
N GLN A 149 3.89 -8.90 3.30
CA GLN A 149 2.50 -8.94 3.77
C GLN A 149 2.35 -9.52 5.18
N ARG A 150 3.45 -9.92 5.84
CA ARG A 150 3.39 -10.44 7.21
C ARG A 150 3.27 -9.31 8.23
N PHE A 151 2.52 -9.57 9.28
CA PHE A 151 2.60 -8.76 10.49
C PHE A 151 3.91 -9.06 11.26
N ASP A 152 4.24 -8.22 12.23
CA ASP A 152 5.48 -8.34 13.02
C ASP A 152 5.60 -9.70 13.78
N ASP A 153 4.50 -10.39 14.02
CA ASP A 153 4.47 -11.72 14.63
C ASP A 153 4.62 -12.87 13.62
N GLY A 154 4.85 -12.54 12.36
CA GLY A 154 5.01 -13.49 11.26
C GLY A 154 3.70 -14.04 10.68
N SER A 155 2.52 -13.67 11.21
CA SER A 155 1.23 -14.11 10.68
C SER A 155 0.90 -13.43 9.34
N LEU A 156 0.20 -14.15 8.45
CA LEU A 156 -0.12 -13.70 7.09
C LEU A 156 -1.64 -13.76 6.87
N TYR A 157 -2.24 -12.61 6.59
CA TYR A 157 -3.69 -12.47 6.37
C TYR A 157 -4.04 -11.78 5.05
N MET A 158 -3.05 -11.41 4.24
CA MET A 158 -3.24 -10.80 2.94
C MET A 158 -2.59 -11.66 1.86
N ILE A 159 -3.28 -11.80 0.72
CA ILE A 159 -2.78 -12.47 -0.48
C ILE A 159 -2.00 -11.44 -1.29
N PRO A 160 -0.68 -11.60 -1.50
CA PRO A 160 0.05 -10.75 -2.43
C PRO A 160 -0.32 -11.10 -3.87
N LEU A 161 -0.57 -10.10 -4.71
CA LEU A 161 -0.93 -10.28 -6.11
C LEU A 161 0.08 -9.67 -7.09
N GLU A 162 1.04 -8.89 -6.59
CA GLU A 162 2.08 -8.25 -7.40
C GLU A 162 3.42 -8.27 -6.68
N TYR A 163 4.48 -7.92 -7.38
CA TYR A 163 5.81 -7.73 -6.82
C TYR A 163 6.55 -6.68 -7.65
N GLY A 164 7.37 -5.89 -7.02
CA GLY A 164 8.15 -4.89 -7.71
C GLY A 164 9.21 -4.26 -6.83
N ILE A 165 9.91 -3.29 -7.37
CA ILE A 165 10.84 -2.44 -6.66
C ILE A 165 10.47 -0.97 -6.87
N GLU A 166 10.74 -0.12 -5.89
CA GLU A 166 10.61 1.32 -6.05
C GLU A 166 11.96 1.92 -6.43
N VAL A 167 11.96 2.74 -7.47
CA VAL A 167 13.15 3.34 -8.05
C VAL A 167 12.92 4.82 -8.37
N PHE A 168 13.98 5.56 -8.57
CA PHE A 168 13.91 6.91 -9.14
C PHE A 168 14.02 6.82 -10.67
N TRP A 169 12.89 6.87 -11.36
CA TRP A 169 12.87 7.09 -12.81
C TRP A 169 13.41 8.49 -13.10
N TYR A 170 14.23 8.64 -14.16
CA TYR A 170 14.79 9.95 -14.50
C TYR A 170 14.93 10.16 -16.01
N ASN A 171 14.91 11.42 -16.42
CA ASN A 171 15.12 11.86 -17.78
C ASN A 171 16.58 12.25 -18.00
N LYS A 172 17.33 11.43 -18.75
CA LYS A 172 18.77 11.61 -19.04
C LYS A 172 19.05 12.94 -19.75
N ALA A 173 18.16 13.38 -20.68
CA ALA A 173 18.35 14.64 -21.40
C ALA A 173 18.22 15.85 -20.46
N LEU A 174 17.25 15.85 -19.55
CA LEU A 174 17.08 16.93 -18.57
C LEU A 174 18.26 17.00 -17.58
N PHE A 175 18.77 15.83 -17.16
CA PHE A 175 19.97 15.77 -16.34
C PHE A 175 21.18 16.34 -17.06
N ALA A 176 21.40 15.91 -18.34
CA ALA A 176 22.50 16.40 -19.15
C ALA A 176 22.41 17.93 -19.39
N ALA A 177 21.21 18.46 -19.68
CA ALA A 177 20.98 19.87 -19.91
C ALA A 177 21.25 20.72 -18.65
N ALA A 178 20.97 20.19 -17.46
CA ALA A 178 21.27 20.84 -16.19
C ALA A 178 22.70 20.63 -15.70
N GLY A 179 23.52 19.83 -16.40
CA GLY A 179 24.83 19.42 -15.92
C GLY A 179 24.78 18.52 -14.66
N ALA A 180 23.64 17.89 -14.44
CA ALA A 180 23.38 17.03 -13.31
C ALA A 180 23.82 15.58 -13.58
N ARG A 181 24.05 14.83 -12.51
CA ARG A 181 24.38 13.40 -12.54
C ARG A 181 23.49 12.63 -11.57
N VAL A 182 23.37 11.33 -11.77
CA VAL A 182 22.74 10.43 -10.79
C VAL A 182 23.49 10.55 -9.46
N PRO A 183 22.79 10.75 -8.33
CA PRO A 183 23.44 10.94 -7.04
C PRO A 183 24.10 9.64 -6.56
N ALA A 184 25.32 9.74 -6.07
CA ALA A 184 26.03 8.60 -5.48
C ALA A 184 25.62 8.34 -4.04
N SER A 185 25.10 9.36 -3.37
CA SER A 185 24.60 9.30 -1.99
C SER A 185 23.20 9.95 -1.91
N LEU A 186 22.37 9.44 -1.00
CA LEU A 186 21.07 10.04 -0.68
C LEU A 186 21.22 11.50 -0.19
N ASP A 187 22.34 11.81 0.46
CA ASP A 187 22.64 13.17 0.94
C ASP A 187 22.87 14.17 -0.19
N GLU A 188 23.19 13.70 -1.41
CA GLU A 188 23.35 14.56 -2.60
C GLU A 188 22.00 14.98 -3.21
N LEU A 189 20.89 14.33 -2.84
CA LEU A 189 19.60 14.55 -3.49
C LEU A 189 19.07 16.00 -3.36
N PRO A 190 19.18 16.69 -2.20
CA PRO A 190 18.76 18.09 -2.12
C PRO A 190 19.55 19.01 -3.04
N GLU A 191 20.85 18.82 -3.21
CA GLU A 191 21.70 19.62 -4.11
C GLU A 191 21.40 19.31 -5.58
N LEU A 192 21.15 18.04 -5.93
CA LEU A 192 20.67 17.65 -7.24
C LEU A 192 19.33 18.37 -7.57
N CYS A 193 18.42 18.41 -6.61
CA CYS A 193 17.14 19.11 -6.80
C CYS A 193 17.35 20.63 -7.01
N ARG A 194 18.26 21.29 -6.26
CA ARG A 194 18.59 22.71 -6.50
C ARG A 194 19.14 22.93 -7.90
N THR A 195 20.05 22.06 -8.36
CA THR A 195 20.65 22.12 -9.69
C THR A 195 19.59 22.00 -10.79
N LEU A 196 18.67 21.04 -10.68
CA LEU A 196 17.57 20.85 -11.62
C LEU A 196 16.58 22.01 -11.57
N ALA A 197 16.20 22.48 -10.39
CA ALA A 197 15.30 23.64 -10.23
C ALA A 197 15.88 24.92 -10.83
N ALA A 198 17.18 25.15 -10.65
CA ALA A 198 17.88 26.28 -11.24
C ALA A 198 17.90 26.28 -12.79
N SER A 199 17.79 25.10 -13.41
CA SER A 199 17.61 24.95 -14.86
C SER A 199 16.18 25.18 -15.35
N GLY A 200 15.23 25.45 -14.45
CA GLY A 200 13.83 25.70 -14.76
C GLY A 200 12.97 24.44 -14.90
N VAL A 201 13.48 23.28 -14.47
CA VAL A 201 12.79 22.00 -14.53
C VAL A 201 12.29 21.62 -13.14
N THR A 202 11.08 21.05 -13.02
CA THR A 202 10.65 20.41 -11.78
C THR A 202 11.57 19.22 -11.48
N PRO A 203 12.26 19.21 -10.32
CA PRO A 203 13.19 18.10 -10.05
C PRO A 203 12.50 16.74 -9.94
N ILE A 204 11.42 16.64 -9.16
CA ILE A 204 10.70 15.39 -8.89
C ILE A 204 9.20 15.62 -9.07
N ALA A 205 8.56 14.82 -9.92
CA ALA A 205 7.11 14.71 -9.95
C ALA A 205 6.62 13.96 -8.73
N LEU A 206 5.67 14.50 -7.98
CA LEU A 206 5.16 13.91 -6.75
C LEU A 206 3.63 13.88 -6.76
N ASP A 207 3.06 12.70 -6.51
CA ASP A 207 1.71 12.55 -6.03
C ASP A 207 1.67 12.85 -4.53
N GLY A 208 1.24 14.05 -4.19
CA GLY A 208 1.13 14.47 -2.79
C GLY A 208 -0.30 14.36 -2.26
N LEU A 209 -1.29 14.14 -3.13
CA LEU A 209 -2.69 13.97 -2.74
C LEU A 209 -2.91 12.66 -1.98
N ASP A 210 -2.33 11.58 -2.45
CA ASP A 210 -2.46 10.26 -1.82
C ASP A 210 -1.62 10.11 -0.54
N GLY A 211 -0.63 10.99 -0.33
CA GLY A 211 0.21 11.06 0.88
C GLY A 211 1.37 10.07 0.90
N TRP A 212 1.11 8.79 0.59
CA TRP A 212 2.09 7.73 0.67
C TRP A 212 3.37 7.94 -0.16
N PRO A 213 3.37 8.57 -1.36
CA PRO A 213 4.62 8.78 -2.09
C PRO A 213 5.58 9.73 -1.38
N LEU A 214 5.05 10.71 -0.63
CA LEU A 214 5.88 11.60 0.19
C LEU A 214 6.42 10.90 1.43
N GLU A 215 5.66 9.99 2.04
CA GLU A 215 6.10 9.19 3.18
C GLU A 215 7.32 8.29 2.88
N ARG A 216 7.53 7.91 1.61
CA ARG A 216 8.75 7.20 1.20
C ARG A 216 10.01 7.97 1.55
N TYR A 217 9.99 9.28 1.35
CA TYR A 217 11.14 10.15 1.67
C TYR A 217 11.43 10.20 3.17
N LEU A 218 10.41 10.08 4.02
CA LEU A 218 10.63 9.96 5.47
C LEU A 218 11.35 8.66 5.85
N ALA A 219 11.07 7.57 5.13
CA ALA A 219 11.66 6.26 5.45
C ALA A 219 13.13 6.12 5.01
N TYR A 220 13.59 6.85 3.98
CA TYR A 220 14.88 6.62 3.32
C TYR A 220 16.08 6.83 4.23
N GLN A 221 16.17 7.98 4.89
CA GLN A 221 17.31 8.29 5.79
C GLN A 221 17.36 7.34 6.98
N PRO A 222 16.28 7.10 7.75
CA PRO A 222 16.32 6.16 8.86
C PRO A 222 16.64 4.72 8.43
N PHE A 223 16.15 4.27 7.29
CA PHE A 223 16.46 2.95 6.77
C PHE A 223 17.97 2.79 6.47
N ARG A 224 18.56 3.79 5.84
CA ARG A 224 20.02 3.77 5.59
C ARG A 224 20.83 3.87 6.88
N ALA A 225 20.39 4.68 7.85
CA ALA A 225 21.12 4.92 9.10
C ALA A 225 20.95 3.78 10.14
N ALA A 226 19.80 3.11 10.19
CA ALA A 226 19.44 2.17 11.25
C ALA A 226 18.73 0.88 10.78
N GLY A 227 18.46 0.74 9.48
CA GLY A 227 17.63 -0.36 8.97
C GLY A 227 16.17 -0.24 9.42
N GLU A 228 15.45 -1.36 9.43
CA GLU A 228 14.05 -1.44 9.88
C GLU A 228 13.89 -1.33 11.40
N GLU A 229 14.97 -1.43 12.17
CA GLU A 229 14.87 -1.39 13.64
C GLU A 229 14.38 -0.05 14.18
N TYR A 230 14.61 1.04 13.44
CA TYR A 230 14.15 2.35 13.88
C TYR A 230 12.63 2.46 13.87
N ILE A 231 11.96 2.09 12.77
CA ILE A 231 10.49 2.13 12.69
C ILE A 231 9.85 1.12 13.65
N LYS A 232 10.45 -0.05 13.83
CA LYS A 232 10.00 -1.04 14.82
C LYS A 232 10.10 -0.52 16.24
N SER A 233 11.17 0.18 16.58
CA SER A 233 11.36 0.80 17.88
C SER A 233 10.43 1.98 18.11
N LEU A 234 10.14 2.78 17.08
CA LEU A 234 9.11 3.84 17.14
C LEU A 234 7.75 3.26 17.51
N LYS A 235 7.30 2.20 16.83
CA LYS A 235 6.01 1.54 17.11
C LYS A 235 5.89 1.08 18.56
N LYS A 236 6.98 0.61 19.16
CA LYS A 236 7.02 0.12 20.53
C LYS A 236 7.20 1.24 21.57
N GLY A 237 7.41 2.48 21.14
CA GLY A 237 7.76 3.61 22.02
C GLY A 237 9.18 3.54 22.60
N GLU A 238 10.05 2.70 22.02
CA GLU A 238 11.46 2.54 22.40
C GLU A 238 12.35 3.59 21.71
N ALA A 239 11.86 4.20 20.63
CA ALA A 239 12.48 5.32 19.92
C ALA A 239 11.48 6.48 19.75
N LYS A 240 12.00 7.64 19.34
CA LYS A 240 11.23 8.88 19.13
C LYS A 240 11.67 9.55 17.83
N PHE A 241 10.82 10.39 17.26
CA PHE A 241 11.18 11.26 16.14
C PHE A 241 12.27 12.27 16.53
N SER A 242 12.39 12.60 17.81
CA SER A 242 13.48 13.45 18.35
C SER A 242 14.84 12.76 18.44
N ASP A 243 14.93 11.44 18.26
CA ASP A 243 16.20 10.74 18.20
C ASP A 243 16.98 11.07 16.91
N ALA A 244 18.27 10.77 16.86
CA ALA A 244 19.13 11.16 15.75
C ALA A 244 18.61 10.73 14.37
N PRO A 245 18.13 9.48 14.12
CA PRO A 245 17.59 9.10 12.82
C PRO A 245 16.36 9.92 12.41
N GLY A 246 15.43 10.17 13.35
CA GLY A 246 14.24 10.96 13.08
C GLY A 246 14.54 12.43 12.81
N ARG A 247 15.47 13.02 13.58
CA ARG A 247 15.90 14.40 13.36
C ARG A 247 16.60 14.59 12.01
N THR A 248 17.48 13.67 11.65
CA THR A 248 18.16 13.67 10.35
C THR A 248 17.16 13.56 9.20
N MET A 249 16.19 12.66 9.32
CA MET A 249 15.10 12.47 8.37
C MET A 249 14.28 13.77 8.19
N ALA A 250 13.82 14.37 9.29
CA ALA A 250 13.00 15.58 9.23
C ALA A 250 13.78 16.76 8.62
N GLN A 251 15.06 16.93 8.98
CA GLN A 251 15.91 17.94 8.38
C GLN A 251 16.12 17.69 6.88
N TRP A 252 16.40 16.47 6.48
CA TRP A 252 16.64 16.11 5.09
C TRP A 252 15.37 16.32 4.22
N LEU A 253 14.18 15.97 4.72
CA LEU A 253 12.92 16.21 4.01
C LEU A 253 12.62 17.72 3.90
N HIS A 254 12.84 18.49 4.97
CA HIS A 254 12.74 19.94 4.95
C HIS A 254 13.70 20.53 3.90
N ASP A 255 14.96 20.07 3.85
CA ASP A 255 15.95 20.56 2.90
C ASP A 255 15.59 20.23 1.45
N LEU A 256 14.93 19.10 1.17
CA LEU A 256 14.34 18.78 -0.13
C LEU A 256 13.26 19.82 -0.50
N GLY A 257 12.38 20.14 0.42
CA GLY A 257 11.35 21.17 0.22
C GLY A 257 11.97 22.52 -0.13
N GLN A 258 12.97 22.97 0.66
CA GLN A 258 13.67 24.23 0.45
C GLN A 258 14.54 24.23 -0.83
N ALA A 259 14.93 23.07 -1.32
CA ALA A 259 15.58 22.90 -2.62
C ALA A 259 14.63 22.99 -3.80
N GLY A 260 13.31 23.13 -3.57
CA GLY A 260 12.30 23.12 -4.61
C GLY A 260 12.17 21.75 -5.29
N ALA A 261 12.33 20.66 -4.55
CA ALA A 261 12.36 19.30 -5.09
C ALA A 261 11.07 18.93 -5.83
N PHE A 262 9.92 19.39 -5.38
CA PHE A 262 8.63 18.98 -5.89
C PHE A 262 7.93 20.10 -6.66
N GLN A 263 6.99 19.75 -7.55
CA GLN A 263 6.19 20.72 -8.26
C GLN A 263 5.35 21.58 -7.30
N LYS A 264 5.14 22.83 -7.67
CA LYS A 264 4.30 23.75 -6.88
C LYS A 264 2.88 23.19 -6.74
N GLY A 265 2.34 23.22 -5.52
CA GLY A 265 1.01 22.69 -5.22
C GLY A 265 0.94 21.17 -5.21
N PHE A 266 2.05 20.49 -5.00
CA PHE A 266 2.14 19.01 -5.02
C PHE A 266 1.08 18.31 -4.16
N SER A 267 0.70 18.90 -3.02
CA SER A 267 -0.29 18.32 -2.10
C SER A 267 -1.71 18.14 -2.69
N SER A 268 -1.96 18.72 -3.86
CA SER A 268 -3.22 18.60 -4.60
C SER A 268 -3.06 17.86 -5.93
N VAL A 269 -1.88 17.35 -6.22
CA VAL A 269 -1.57 16.61 -7.45
C VAL A 269 -1.70 15.13 -7.15
N GLY A 270 -2.57 14.43 -7.87
CA GLY A 270 -2.78 13.01 -7.74
C GLY A 270 -1.87 12.19 -8.65
N TYR A 271 -1.97 10.88 -8.52
CA TYR A 271 -1.12 9.88 -9.15
C TYR A 271 -0.93 10.07 -10.67
N THR A 272 -2.03 10.13 -11.42
CA THR A 272 -2.00 10.27 -12.89
C THR A 272 -1.37 11.59 -13.33
N ASP A 273 -1.62 12.67 -12.60
CA ASP A 273 -1.06 13.98 -12.93
C ASP A 273 0.45 14.03 -12.67
N ALA A 274 0.93 13.41 -11.59
CA ALA A 274 2.35 13.28 -11.30
C ALA A 274 3.06 12.42 -12.36
N GLN A 275 2.48 11.30 -12.76
CA GLN A 275 2.97 10.46 -13.85
C GLN A 275 3.07 11.25 -15.17
N ASN A 276 2.00 11.98 -15.53
CA ASN A 276 1.96 12.82 -16.72
C ASN A 276 2.98 13.96 -16.70
N LEU A 277 3.27 14.53 -15.52
CA LEU A 277 4.29 15.56 -15.36
C LEU A 277 5.68 15.01 -15.75
N PHE A 278 5.99 13.79 -15.34
CA PHE A 278 7.25 13.12 -15.67
C PHE A 278 7.29 12.68 -17.14
N THR A 279 6.28 11.95 -17.61
CA THR A 279 6.26 11.35 -18.96
C THR A 279 6.23 12.42 -20.07
N SER A 280 5.69 13.61 -19.78
CA SER A 280 5.74 14.77 -20.69
C SER A 280 7.06 15.56 -20.65
N GLY A 281 8.07 15.09 -19.92
CA GLY A 281 9.37 15.76 -19.80
C GLY A 281 9.36 17.07 -19.00
N ARG A 282 8.32 17.34 -18.21
CA ARG A 282 8.22 18.55 -17.37
C ARG A 282 8.84 18.36 -15.98
N ALA A 283 9.08 17.12 -15.58
CA ALA A 283 9.84 16.79 -14.39
C ALA A 283 11.05 15.91 -14.76
N ALA A 284 12.14 16.09 -14.01
CA ALA A 284 13.39 15.36 -14.25
C ALA A 284 13.39 13.96 -13.64
N MET A 285 12.69 13.78 -12.54
CA MET A 285 12.59 12.50 -11.82
C MET A 285 11.14 12.18 -11.43
N TYR A 286 10.90 10.88 -11.20
CA TYR A 286 9.66 10.33 -10.65
C TYR A 286 10.02 9.12 -9.78
N ASN A 287 9.82 9.22 -8.46
CA ASN A 287 10.07 8.10 -7.55
C ASN A 287 8.82 7.22 -7.50
N MET A 288 8.89 6.05 -8.16
CA MET A 288 7.75 5.16 -8.30
C MET A 288 8.20 3.73 -8.61
N GLY A 289 7.31 2.78 -8.36
CA GLY A 289 7.63 1.38 -8.52
C GLY A 289 7.58 0.85 -9.94
N THR A 290 8.04 -0.38 -10.10
CA THR A 290 8.08 -1.09 -11.40
C THR A 290 6.73 -1.56 -11.91
N TRP A 291 5.65 -1.38 -11.16
CA TRP A 291 4.27 -1.50 -11.68
C TRP A 291 3.96 -0.45 -12.76
N GLU A 292 4.79 0.58 -12.89
CA GLU A 292 4.72 1.60 -13.93
C GLU A 292 5.44 1.20 -15.24
N LEU A 293 6.05 0.03 -15.33
CA LEU A 293 6.75 -0.42 -16.54
C LEU A 293 5.93 -0.27 -17.83
N PRO A 294 4.62 -0.60 -17.87
CA PRO A 294 3.81 -0.39 -19.06
C PRO A 294 3.73 1.08 -19.50
N SER A 295 3.73 2.00 -18.56
CA SER A 295 3.63 3.45 -18.80
C SER A 295 4.97 4.14 -19.00
N LEU A 296 6.06 3.60 -18.42
CA LEU A 296 7.36 4.28 -18.36
C LEU A 296 8.46 3.63 -19.21
N ALA A 297 8.25 2.42 -19.68
CA ALA A 297 9.31 1.63 -20.30
C ALA A 297 8.90 0.98 -21.63
N THR A 298 7.94 1.56 -22.34
CA THR A 298 7.46 1.09 -23.64
C THR A 298 7.52 2.18 -24.70
N THR A 299 7.34 1.80 -25.98
CA THR A 299 7.27 2.77 -27.08
C THR A 299 5.98 3.61 -27.10
N ASP A 300 5.09 3.44 -26.12
CA ASP A 300 3.93 4.32 -25.92
C ASP A 300 4.32 5.69 -25.30
N LEU A 301 5.54 5.76 -24.72
CA LEU A 301 6.12 7.05 -24.32
C LEU A 301 6.34 7.99 -25.51
N PRO A 302 6.30 9.32 -25.31
CA PRO A 302 6.77 10.28 -26.30
C PRO A 302 8.19 9.92 -26.82
N GLN A 303 8.43 10.09 -28.12
CA GLN A 303 9.66 9.61 -28.77
C GLN A 303 10.96 10.17 -28.16
N ASP A 304 10.94 11.40 -27.69
CA ASP A 304 12.05 12.05 -26.98
C ASP A 304 12.29 11.42 -25.58
N MET A 305 11.26 10.93 -24.92
CA MET A 305 11.39 10.20 -23.66
C MET A 305 11.92 8.78 -23.84
N GLN A 306 11.56 8.07 -24.92
CA GLN A 306 11.96 6.68 -25.15
C GLN A 306 13.48 6.46 -25.10
N SER A 307 14.27 7.39 -25.66
CA SER A 307 15.73 7.33 -25.64
C SER A 307 16.35 7.89 -24.36
N ASN A 308 15.59 8.66 -23.59
CA ASN A 308 16.09 9.43 -22.45
C ASN A 308 15.64 8.90 -21.08
N ILE A 309 14.77 7.90 -21.04
CA ILE A 309 14.37 7.30 -19.77
C ILE A 309 15.48 6.43 -19.20
N GLY A 310 15.64 6.49 -17.88
CA GLY A 310 16.49 5.62 -17.09
C GLY A 310 15.96 5.54 -15.66
N PHE A 311 16.60 4.73 -14.84
CA PHE A 311 16.30 4.69 -13.40
C PHE A 311 17.59 4.54 -12.58
N PHE A 312 17.49 4.82 -11.30
CA PHE A 312 18.47 4.44 -10.29
C PHE A 312 17.73 4.02 -9.01
N THR A 313 18.35 3.12 -8.26
CA THR A 313 17.82 2.61 -6.99
C THR A 313 18.08 3.61 -5.87
N LEU A 314 17.49 3.41 -4.70
CA LEU A 314 17.71 4.25 -3.53
C LEU A 314 19.20 4.32 -3.18
N PRO A 315 19.85 5.49 -3.27
CA PRO A 315 21.28 5.61 -2.94
C PRO A 315 21.55 5.27 -1.46
N THR A 316 22.78 4.87 -1.16
CA THR A 316 23.24 4.70 0.22
C THR A 316 23.62 6.05 0.86
N ILE A 317 24.01 6.03 2.13
CA ILE A 317 24.64 7.16 2.83
C ILE A 317 26.02 6.73 3.32
N ALA A 318 26.83 7.68 3.79
CA ALA A 318 28.04 7.34 4.54
C ALA A 318 27.66 6.50 5.78
N ASP A 319 28.41 5.44 6.05
CA ASP A 319 28.17 4.52 7.18
C ASP A 319 26.78 3.83 7.17
N SER A 320 26.19 3.66 5.97
CA SER A 320 24.89 2.98 5.79
C SER A 320 24.88 1.61 6.47
N LYS A 321 23.81 1.32 7.22
CA LYS A 321 23.57 0.01 7.84
C LYS A 321 22.94 -0.98 6.89
N THR A 322 22.43 -0.51 5.76
CA THR A 322 21.81 -1.33 4.72
C THR A 322 22.63 -1.28 3.43
N GLY A 323 22.62 -2.38 2.68
CA GLY A 323 23.36 -2.52 1.43
C GLY A 323 22.73 -1.78 0.26
N ALA A 324 23.47 -1.65 -0.85
CA ALA A 324 22.99 -0.98 -2.05
C ALA A 324 21.79 -1.69 -2.71
N ASN A 325 21.67 -3.02 -2.51
CA ASN A 325 20.54 -3.82 -3.04
C ASN A 325 19.40 -4.01 -2.01
N GLU A 326 19.41 -3.24 -0.93
CA GLU A 326 18.35 -3.22 0.08
C GLU A 326 17.59 -1.91 -0.06
N TYR A 327 16.37 -1.97 -0.58
CA TYR A 327 15.47 -0.84 -0.81
C TYR A 327 14.01 -1.33 -0.87
N ALA A 328 13.06 -0.46 -1.15
CA ALA A 328 11.65 -0.83 -1.20
C ALA A 328 11.39 -1.87 -2.31
N ALA A 329 10.91 -3.05 -1.90
CA ALA A 329 10.52 -4.15 -2.77
C ALA A 329 9.13 -4.67 -2.39
N PRO A 330 8.08 -3.84 -2.60
CA PRO A 330 6.74 -4.17 -2.18
C PRO A 330 6.13 -5.32 -3.00
N SER A 331 5.27 -6.09 -2.36
CA SER A 331 4.38 -7.03 -3.05
C SER A 331 2.99 -6.41 -3.33
N GLY A 332 2.96 -5.10 -3.44
CA GLY A 332 1.76 -4.30 -3.66
C GLY A 332 0.81 -4.29 -2.45
N ILE A 333 -0.40 -3.81 -2.69
CA ILE A 333 -1.46 -3.87 -1.69
C ILE A 333 -1.97 -5.31 -1.62
N GLY A 334 -2.04 -5.90 -0.43
CA GLY A 334 -2.54 -7.26 -0.25
C GLY A 334 -4.08 -7.34 -0.34
N VAL A 335 -4.60 -8.52 -0.64
CA VAL A 335 -6.04 -8.79 -0.63
C VAL A 335 -6.39 -9.64 0.57
N ALA A 336 -7.21 -9.10 1.45
CA ALA A 336 -7.77 -9.82 2.57
C ALA A 336 -9.12 -10.44 2.24
N VAL A 337 -9.42 -11.56 2.88
CA VAL A 337 -10.67 -12.28 2.76
C VAL A 337 -11.47 -12.11 4.05
N ASN A 338 -12.72 -11.66 3.94
CA ASN A 338 -13.60 -11.45 5.09
C ASN A 338 -14.04 -12.79 5.68
N ALA A 339 -13.62 -13.06 6.91
CA ALA A 339 -13.94 -14.31 7.61
C ALA A 339 -15.45 -14.52 7.83
N ALA A 340 -16.23 -13.44 7.96
CA ALA A 340 -17.67 -13.53 8.20
C ALA A 340 -18.47 -14.01 6.98
N THR A 341 -17.92 -13.85 5.78
CA THR A 341 -18.57 -14.22 4.51
C THR A 341 -17.88 -15.38 3.80
N TYR A 342 -16.76 -15.89 4.38
CA TYR A 342 -15.97 -16.98 3.81
C TYR A 342 -16.76 -18.29 3.83
N ASP A 343 -17.01 -18.84 2.64
CA ASP A 343 -17.84 -20.03 2.40
C ASP A 343 -17.22 -20.91 1.29
N PRO A 344 -17.81 -22.08 0.96
CA PRO A 344 -17.29 -22.96 -0.10
C PRO A 344 -17.13 -22.28 -1.46
N LEU A 345 -17.97 -21.30 -1.81
CA LEU A 345 -17.85 -20.57 -3.07
C LEU A 345 -16.56 -19.73 -3.09
N ILE A 346 -16.31 -18.96 -2.02
CA ILE A 346 -15.12 -18.08 -1.95
C ILE A 346 -13.86 -18.94 -1.89
N HIS A 347 -13.86 -20.04 -1.12
CA HIS A 347 -12.76 -20.97 -1.08
C HIS A 347 -12.44 -21.53 -2.47
N ASP A 348 -13.42 -22.04 -3.19
CA ASP A 348 -13.24 -22.62 -4.52
C ASP A 348 -12.82 -21.60 -5.57
N PHE A 349 -13.44 -20.41 -5.56
CA PHE A 349 -13.04 -19.30 -6.43
C PHE A 349 -11.59 -18.89 -6.21
N LEU A 350 -11.15 -18.71 -4.96
CA LEU A 350 -9.77 -18.34 -4.66
C LEU A 350 -8.78 -19.44 -5.09
N ARG A 351 -9.12 -20.71 -4.89
CA ARG A 351 -8.29 -21.82 -5.38
C ARG A 351 -8.15 -21.78 -6.90
N PHE A 352 -9.27 -21.62 -7.62
CA PHE A 352 -9.29 -21.47 -9.07
C PHE A 352 -8.47 -20.25 -9.50
N ALA A 353 -8.71 -19.08 -8.89
CA ALA A 353 -8.05 -17.84 -9.25
C ALA A 353 -6.54 -17.90 -9.02
N LEU A 354 -6.10 -18.31 -7.82
CA LEU A 354 -4.68 -18.33 -7.48
C LEU A 354 -3.88 -19.41 -8.22
N SER A 355 -4.54 -20.42 -8.79
CA SER A 355 -3.88 -21.39 -9.68
C SER A 355 -3.55 -20.84 -11.06
N ARG A 356 -4.31 -19.85 -11.55
CA ARG A 356 -4.16 -19.23 -12.88
C ARG A 356 -3.41 -17.91 -12.84
N TYR A 357 -3.60 -17.18 -11.76
CA TYR A 357 -3.09 -15.83 -11.59
C TYR A 357 -1.60 -15.66 -11.93
N PRO A 358 -0.68 -16.56 -11.56
CA PRO A 358 0.74 -16.40 -11.87
C PRO A 358 1.03 -16.25 -13.35
N ASP A 359 0.42 -17.07 -14.21
CA ASP A 359 0.66 -17.05 -15.65
C ASP A 359 -0.07 -15.88 -16.33
N GLU A 360 -1.33 -15.65 -15.94
CA GLU A 360 -2.14 -14.54 -16.46
C GLU A 360 -1.55 -13.17 -16.10
N TYR A 361 -1.06 -13.03 -14.86
CA TYR A 361 -0.41 -11.78 -14.46
C TYR A 361 0.96 -11.61 -15.13
N ALA A 362 1.75 -12.68 -15.26
CA ALA A 362 3.02 -12.64 -15.97
C ALA A 362 2.86 -12.24 -17.46
N ALA A 363 1.73 -12.60 -18.08
CA ALA A 363 1.40 -12.19 -19.44
C ALA A 363 1.21 -10.67 -19.60
N THR A 364 0.97 -9.93 -18.51
CA THR A 364 0.94 -8.46 -18.54
C THR A 364 2.33 -7.83 -18.63
N GLY A 365 3.39 -8.61 -18.54
CA GLY A 365 4.79 -8.16 -18.52
C GLY A 365 5.30 -7.75 -17.13
N LEU A 366 4.44 -7.72 -16.12
CA LEU A 366 4.79 -7.29 -14.77
C LEU A 366 5.28 -8.46 -13.89
N LEU A 367 6.11 -8.13 -12.92
CA LEU A 367 6.57 -9.08 -11.91
C LEU A 367 5.42 -9.45 -10.96
N GLY A 368 5.11 -10.74 -10.92
CA GLY A 368 4.14 -11.29 -9.97
C GLY A 368 4.79 -11.67 -8.64
N PRO A 369 3.96 -11.97 -7.63
CA PRO A 369 4.42 -12.39 -6.30
C PRO A 369 4.98 -13.82 -6.29
N THR A 370 4.82 -14.54 -7.39
CA THR A 370 5.33 -15.91 -7.57
C THR A 370 6.64 -15.92 -8.37
N THR A 371 7.26 -17.08 -8.50
CA THR A 371 8.50 -17.25 -9.27
C THR A 371 8.29 -17.29 -10.79
N THR A 372 7.05 -17.20 -11.28
CA THR A 372 6.73 -17.11 -12.72
C THR A 372 7.39 -15.86 -13.32
N ALA A 373 8.11 -16.05 -14.43
CA ALA A 373 8.79 -14.96 -15.11
C ALA A 373 7.78 -14.12 -15.93
N PRO A 374 7.88 -12.79 -15.92
CA PRO A 374 7.02 -11.94 -16.73
C PRO A 374 7.31 -12.09 -18.23
N VAL A 375 6.29 -11.95 -19.06
CA VAL A 375 6.40 -11.91 -20.51
C VAL A 375 6.65 -10.46 -20.94
N VAL A 376 7.89 -10.13 -21.24
CA VAL A 376 8.25 -8.76 -21.65
C VAL A 376 7.55 -8.44 -22.98
N PRO A 377 6.80 -7.33 -23.09
CA PRO A 377 6.06 -6.99 -24.29
C PRO A 377 6.98 -6.60 -25.47
N ASP A 378 6.53 -6.83 -26.71
CA ASP A 378 7.32 -6.55 -27.93
C ASP A 378 7.68 -5.06 -28.08
N ASN A 379 6.87 -4.16 -27.52
CA ASN A 379 7.10 -2.71 -27.53
C ASN A 379 7.93 -2.21 -26.35
N ALA A 380 8.52 -3.11 -25.54
CA ALA A 380 9.35 -2.74 -24.40
C ALA A 380 10.64 -2.05 -24.84
N LEU A 381 11.00 -0.99 -24.12
CA LEU A 381 12.30 -0.34 -24.21
C LEU A 381 13.35 -1.16 -23.44
N PRO A 382 14.66 -1.00 -23.72
CA PRO A 382 15.71 -1.74 -22.99
C PRO A 382 15.67 -1.54 -21.46
N VAL A 383 15.18 -0.40 -20.97
CA VAL A 383 15.03 -0.10 -19.56
C VAL A 383 13.99 -1.00 -18.88
N TYR A 384 13.05 -1.57 -19.63
CA TYR A 384 12.06 -2.51 -19.11
C TYR A 384 12.74 -3.76 -18.53
N GLN A 385 13.54 -4.44 -19.36
CA GLN A 385 14.28 -5.62 -18.91
C GLN A 385 15.29 -5.29 -17.80
N GLN A 386 15.94 -4.12 -17.89
CA GLN A 386 16.86 -3.67 -16.84
C GLN A 386 16.18 -3.55 -15.47
N ALA A 387 14.94 -3.07 -15.43
CA ALA A 387 14.20 -2.95 -14.18
C ALA A 387 13.75 -4.32 -13.61
N ILE A 388 13.39 -5.28 -14.50
CA ILE A 388 13.13 -6.66 -14.10
C ILE A 388 14.38 -7.31 -13.52
N ASP A 389 15.52 -7.16 -14.20
CA ASP A 389 16.81 -7.70 -13.75
C ASP A 389 17.25 -7.07 -12.44
N GLU A 390 16.95 -5.78 -12.21
CA GLU A 390 17.24 -5.09 -10.96
C GLU A 390 16.41 -5.65 -9.80
N ALA A 391 15.13 -5.89 -10.03
CA ALA A 391 14.24 -6.49 -9.01
C ALA A 391 14.73 -7.88 -8.55
N ALA A 392 15.44 -8.61 -9.41
CA ALA A 392 16.04 -9.90 -9.07
C ALA A 392 17.29 -9.78 -8.18
N LYS A 393 17.87 -8.57 -8.06
CA LYS A 393 19.07 -8.31 -7.23
C LYS A 393 18.74 -7.94 -5.80
N VAL A 394 17.48 -7.70 -5.47
CA VAL A 394 17.06 -7.35 -4.09
C VAL A 394 17.47 -8.47 -3.15
N THR A 395 18.20 -8.10 -2.12
CA THR A 395 18.71 -9.02 -1.09
C THR A 395 18.54 -8.38 0.28
N GLY A 396 18.58 -9.18 1.31
CA GLY A 396 18.50 -8.69 2.68
C GLY A 396 17.11 -8.16 3.05
N THR A 397 17.10 -7.11 3.87
CA THR A 397 15.86 -6.52 4.38
C THR A 397 15.33 -5.49 3.40
N ALA A 398 14.08 -5.67 2.93
CA ALA A 398 13.39 -4.64 2.15
C ALA A 398 12.98 -3.48 3.07
N LEU A 399 13.03 -2.25 2.54
CA LEU A 399 12.49 -1.08 3.22
C LEU A 399 10.96 -1.22 3.31
N MET A 400 10.44 -1.16 4.54
CA MET A 400 9.01 -1.13 4.79
C MET A 400 8.49 0.31 4.73
N PRO A 401 7.43 0.55 3.96
CA PRO A 401 6.83 1.88 3.85
C PRO A 401 6.20 2.32 5.17
N TRP A 402 6.43 3.56 5.58
CA TRP A 402 5.95 4.06 6.88
C TRP A 402 4.44 4.22 6.94
N ASP A 403 3.78 4.48 5.81
CA ASP A 403 2.31 4.54 5.69
C ASP A 403 1.62 3.24 6.11
N THR A 404 2.34 2.12 6.14
CA THR A 404 1.82 0.82 6.60
C THR A 404 2.23 0.49 8.04
N GLN A 405 3.13 1.25 8.66
CA GLN A 405 3.76 0.87 9.92
C GLN A 405 3.20 1.59 11.15
N LEU A 406 2.73 2.83 11.01
CA LEU A 406 2.22 3.61 12.12
C LEU A 406 0.72 3.31 12.39
N ASP A 407 0.26 3.63 13.59
CA ASP A 407 -1.17 3.58 13.88
C ASP A 407 -1.94 4.61 13.02
N PRO A 408 -3.22 4.38 12.72
CA PRO A 408 -3.97 5.20 11.76
C PRO A 408 -4.03 6.69 12.13
N THR A 409 -4.11 7.02 13.42
CA THR A 409 -4.21 8.41 13.86
C THR A 409 -2.87 9.12 13.71
N THR A 410 -1.78 8.48 14.15
CA THR A 410 -0.42 9.01 13.98
C THR A 410 -0.08 9.11 12.49
N ASN A 411 -0.46 8.12 11.68
CA ASN A 411 -0.22 8.18 10.23
C ASN A 411 -0.98 9.32 9.55
N THR A 412 -2.26 9.50 9.88
CA THR A 412 -3.04 10.64 9.37
C THR A 412 -2.38 11.99 9.72
N LYS A 413 -1.83 12.10 10.95
CA LYS A 413 -1.11 13.28 11.38
C LYS A 413 0.19 13.45 10.59
N LEU A 414 0.94 12.35 10.36
CA LEU A 414 2.18 12.36 9.59
C LEU A 414 1.95 12.86 8.16
N VAL A 415 0.90 12.38 7.48
CA VAL A 415 0.52 12.82 6.12
C VAL A 415 0.31 14.34 6.06
N GLN A 416 -0.30 14.92 7.09
CA GLN A 416 -0.51 16.38 7.17
C GLN A 416 0.79 17.13 7.45
N GLU A 417 1.53 16.72 8.46
CA GLU A 417 2.71 17.41 8.94
C GLU A 417 3.89 17.35 7.95
N GLN A 418 4.06 16.24 7.20
CA GLN A 418 5.11 16.15 6.17
C GLN A 418 4.92 17.17 5.05
N VAL A 419 3.67 17.48 4.68
CA VAL A 419 3.36 18.50 3.68
C VAL A 419 3.79 19.87 4.20
N LEU A 420 3.41 20.20 5.44
CA LEU A 420 3.77 21.49 6.06
C LEU A 420 5.30 21.63 6.22
N LEU A 421 5.98 20.52 6.58
CA LEU A 421 7.44 20.51 6.70
C LEU A 421 8.13 20.79 5.36
N VAL A 422 7.68 20.14 4.28
CA VAL A 422 8.22 20.36 2.91
C VAL A 422 7.94 21.77 2.42
N GLN A 423 6.78 22.35 2.72
CA GLN A 423 6.41 23.71 2.36
C GLN A 423 7.16 24.76 3.19
N GLY A 424 7.72 24.38 4.34
CA GLY A 424 8.37 25.28 5.28
C GLY A 424 7.40 26.03 6.18
N ASP A 425 6.13 25.59 6.22
CA ASP A 425 5.08 26.15 7.09
C ASP A 425 5.27 25.72 8.56
N VAL A 426 5.95 24.59 8.79
CA VAL A 426 6.43 24.16 10.12
C VAL A 426 7.93 23.89 10.07
N GLY A 427 8.60 24.17 11.18
CA GLY A 427 10.03 23.89 11.34
C GLY A 427 10.27 22.42 11.78
N VAL A 428 11.52 21.98 11.63
CA VAL A 428 11.95 20.63 12.00
C VAL A 428 11.62 20.27 13.45
N ASP A 429 11.87 21.19 14.39
CA ASP A 429 11.61 20.95 15.82
C ASP A 429 10.11 20.84 16.11
N GLU A 430 9.27 21.64 15.47
CA GLU A 430 7.82 21.62 15.61
C GLU A 430 7.25 20.33 15.04
N PHE A 431 7.68 19.92 13.85
CA PHE A 431 7.32 18.63 13.25
C PHE A 431 7.64 17.47 14.20
N ILE A 432 8.87 17.42 14.72
CA ILE A 432 9.32 16.37 15.62
C ILE A 432 8.47 16.32 16.89
N GLN A 433 8.23 17.47 17.52
CA GLN A 433 7.40 17.55 18.75
C GLN A 433 5.98 17.07 18.49
N THR A 434 5.39 17.47 17.36
CA THR A 434 4.05 17.06 16.97
C THR A 434 3.98 15.54 16.77
N MET A 435 4.96 14.96 16.08
CA MET A 435 4.98 13.53 15.81
C MET A 435 5.27 12.69 17.06
N ASP A 436 6.19 13.12 17.93
CA ASP A 436 6.45 12.45 19.20
C ASP A 436 5.21 12.44 20.10
N ALA A 437 4.46 13.56 20.14
CA ALA A 437 3.22 13.64 20.90
C ALA A 437 2.13 12.71 20.33
N ALA A 438 1.94 12.71 19.02
CA ALA A 438 0.96 11.86 18.36
C ALA A 438 1.26 10.36 18.57
N LEU A 439 2.52 9.97 18.43
CA LEU A 439 2.96 8.58 18.64
C LEU A 439 2.74 8.15 20.11
N ALA A 440 3.13 8.99 21.08
CA ALA A 440 2.98 8.68 22.50
C ALA A 440 1.50 8.53 22.90
N GLU A 441 0.59 9.29 22.29
CA GLU A 441 -0.84 9.23 22.58
C GLU A 441 -1.51 8.00 21.95
N ASN A 442 -1.20 7.69 20.69
CA ASN A 442 -2.01 6.76 19.89
C ASN A 442 -1.41 5.35 19.77
N ALA A 443 -0.08 5.22 19.68
CA ALA A 443 0.58 3.94 19.47
C ALA A 443 0.25 2.86 20.53
N PRO A 444 0.10 3.19 21.85
CA PRO A 444 -0.21 2.17 22.85
C PRO A 444 -1.50 1.39 22.59
N ALA A 445 -2.49 2.00 21.91
CA ALA A 445 -3.75 1.32 21.58
C ALA A 445 -3.59 0.21 20.50
N TYR A 446 -2.46 0.20 19.80
CA TYR A 446 -2.18 -0.73 18.71
C TYR A 446 -0.98 -1.63 18.97
N PHE A 447 0.03 -1.16 19.70
CA PHE A 447 1.32 -1.82 19.87
C PHE A 447 1.64 -2.21 21.31
N ALA A 448 0.91 -1.73 22.31
CA ALA A 448 1.06 -2.23 23.69
C ALA A 448 0.61 -3.69 23.76
N GLN A 449 1.51 -4.56 24.21
CA GLN A 449 1.24 -5.98 24.52
C GLN A 449 0.74 -6.12 25.94
#